data_43499635acfece8e3e836dca5a601f7f
#
_entry.id   43499635acfece8e3e836dca5a601f7f
#
_cell.length_a   1.000
_cell.length_b   1.000
_cell.length_c   1.000
_cell.angle_alpha   90.00
_cell.angle_beta   90.00
_cell.angle_gamma   90.00
#
_symmetry.space_group_name_H-M   'P 1'
#
loop_
_entity.id
_entity.type
_entity.pdbx_description
1 polymer ?
#
loop_
_entity_poly.entity_id
_entity_poly.type
_entity_poly.pdbx_seq_one_letter_code
_entity_poly.pdbx_strand_id
1 'polypeptide(L)'
;MTVLNEKDFAHLGAEFCNFRADEVLASKTFRKDYETLPDVVHAEDMPMERSADGLIKHLINEKMATRECCVEAYMQFLKTGERSGKHRHMWEEVIFVAEGAGYDLHWDLEFDCQDEFKWSWKEEPKKFTWERGDFIYVPPFTLHQHFNDGDTEARLIVISNRIAKEMGFNWFDQIENAPGY
;
A
#
# COMPACT_ATOMS: atom_id res chain seq x y z
N MET A 1 35.95 13.12 -32.11
CA MET A 1 34.90 13.53 -31.16
C MET A 1 35.63 14.27 -30.04
N THR A 2 35.48 15.61 -29.95
CA THR A 2 36.15 16.40 -28.91
C THR A 2 35.43 16.12 -27.60
N VAL A 3 36.14 15.61 -26.61
CA VAL A 3 35.60 15.46 -25.26
C VAL A 3 35.64 16.82 -24.60
N LEU A 4 34.47 17.36 -24.30
CA LEU A 4 34.32 18.58 -23.51
C LEU A 4 34.77 18.30 -22.08
N ASN A 5 35.41 19.26 -21.43
CA ASN A 5 35.86 19.16 -20.04
C ASN A 5 35.41 20.39 -19.24
N GLU A 6 35.56 20.35 -17.94
CA GLU A 6 35.11 21.41 -17.04
C GLU A 6 35.69 22.80 -17.36
N LYS A 7 36.90 22.86 -17.93
CA LYS A 7 37.56 24.11 -18.30
C LYS A 7 36.87 24.82 -19.46
N ASP A 8 36.16 24.03 -20.30
CA ASP A 8 35.43 24.61 -21.46
C ASP A 8 34.21 25.44 -20.98
N PHE A 9 33.76 25.24 -19.75
CA PHE A 9 32.62 25.91 -19.15
C PHE A 9 32.97 26.84 -17.98
N ALA A 10 34.24 27.01 -17.67
CA ALA A 10 34.68 27.85 -16.55
C ALA A 10 34.18 29.30 -16.64
N HIS A 11 33.95 29.80 -17.86
CA HIS A 11 33.42 31.13 -18.13
C HIS A 11 31.96 31.32 -17.68
N LEU A 12 31.22 30.24 -17.42
CA LEU A 12 29.83 30.30 -16.95
C LEU A 12 29.73 30.48 -15.43
N GLY A 13 30.86 30.40 -14.71
CA GLY A 13 30.89 30.54 -13.25
C GLY A 13 30.12 29.46 -12.49
N ALA A 14 29.83 28.33 -13.16
CA ALA A 14 29.09 27.24 -12.58
C ALA A 14 30.01 26.29 -11.80
N GLU A 15 29.52 25.81 -10.66
CA GLU A 15 30.13 24.68 -9.95
C GLU A 15 29.71 23.36 -10.59
N PHE A 16 30.67 22.47 -10.78
CA PHE A 16 30.39 21.12 -11.27
C PHE A 16 30.04 20.18 -10.12
N CYS A 17 29.01 19.41 -10.30
CA CYS A 17 28.57 18.38 -9.35
C CYS A 17 28.55 16.98 -10.00
N ASN A 18 28.40 15.97 -9.20
CA ASN A 18 28.37 14.55 -9.62
C ASN A 18 26.99 13.91 -9.47
N PHE A 19 25.91 14.69 -9.28
CA PHE A 19 24.59 14.16 -8.95
C PHE A 19 24.13 13.04 -9.87
N ARG A 20 24.30 13.18 -11.16
CA ARG A 20 23.94 12.13 -12.12
C ARG A 20 24.87 10.92 -12.05
N ALA A 21 26.17 11.14 -11.83
CA ALA A 21 27.14 10.03 -11.67
C ALA A 21 26.85 9.24 -10.38
N ASP A 22 26.52 9.94 -9.32
CA ASP A 22 26.15 9.33 -8.02
C ASP A 22 24.85 8.55 -8.15
N GLU A 23 23.85 9.06 -8.86
CA GLU A 23 22.60 8.35 -9.14
C GLU A 23 22.84 7.06 -9.96
N VAL A 24 23.67 7.12 -11.00
CA VAL A 24 24.04 5.94 -11.80
C VAL A 24 24.79 4.91 -10.94
N LEU A 25 25.66 5.36 -10.05
CA LEU A 25 26.38 4.47 -9.14
C LEU A 25 25.40 3.83 -8.14
N ALA A 26 24.52 4.61 -7.54
CA ALA A 26 23.50 4.14 -6.63
C ALA A 26 22.60 3.07 -7.32
N SER A 27 22.20 3.30 -8.57
CA SER A 27 21.39 2.33 -9.32
C SER A 27 22.10 0.98 -9.54
N LYS A 28 23.43 0.99 -9.70
CA LYS A 28 24.25 -0.23 -9.84
C LYS A 28 24.45 -0.98 -8.53
N THR A 29 24.28 -0.30 -7.43
CA THR A 29 24.46 -0.87 -6.08
C THR A 29 23.14 -1.16 -5.38
N PHE A 30 22.03 -0.71 -5.98
CA PHE A 30 20.70 -0.92 -5.46
C PHE A 30 20.43 -2.40 -5.24
N ARG A 31 20.12 -2.74 -4.01
CA ARG A 31 19.80 -4.11 -3.57
C ARG A 31 20.78 -5.18 -4.08
N LYS A 32 22.07 -4.96 -3.91
CA LYS A 32 23.10 -5.99 -4.19
C LYS A 32 22.88 -7.28 -3.40
N ASP A 33 22.25 -7.17 -2.25
CA ASP A 33 21.90 -8.25 -1.36
C ASP A 33 20.56 -8.93 -1.73
N TYR A 34 19.86 -8.43 -2.77
CA TYR A 34 18.54 -8.91 -3.16
C TYR A 34 18.47 -10.42 -3.35
N GLU A 35 19.48 -11.03 -3.97
CA GLU A 35 19.54 -12.46 -4.21
C GLU A 35 19.75 -13.28 -2.93
N THR A 36 20.20 -12.63 -1.86
CA THR A 36 20.41 -13.27 -0.55
C THR A 36 19.20 -13.17 0.38
N LEU A 37 18.21 -12.37 0.00
CA LEU A 37 16.98 -12.24 0.76
C LEU A 37 16.11 -13.51 0.60
N PRO A 38 15.34 -13.88 1.64
CA PRO A 38 14.57 -15.11 1.62
C PRO A 38 13.42 -15.07 0.59
N ASP A 39 13.21 -16.19 -0.07
CA ASP A 39 12.03 -16.43 -0.93
C ASP A 39 10.80 -16.85 -0.12
N VAL A 40 11.00 -17.29 1.11
CA VAL A 40 9.95 -17.76 2.01
C VAL A 40 10.06 -17.01 3.33
N VAL A 41 8.96 -16.43 3.77
CA VAL A 41 8.82 -15.86 5.11
C VAL A 41 8.10 -16.88 5.99
N HIS A 42 8.76 -17.34 7.04
CA HIS A 42 8.15 -18.31 7.95
C HIS A 42 7.18 -17.64 8.92
N ALA A 43 6.18 -18.39 9.37
CA ALA A 43 5.09 -17.85 10.19
C ALA A 43 5.59 -17.23 11.52
N GLU A 44 6.67 -17.77 12.09
CA GLU A 44 7.33 -17.26 13.30
C GLU A 44 8.03 -15.91 13.09
N ASP A 45 8.43 -15.60 11.85
CA ASP A 45 9.12 -14.36 11.50
C ASP A 45 8.15 -13.23 11.13
N MET A 46 6.86 -13.52 11.09
CA MET A 46 5.79 -12.58 10.73
C MET A 46 5.31 -11.82 11.97
N PRO A 47 5.65 -10.54 12.15
CA PRO A 47 5.27 -9.79 13.34
C PRO A 47 3.80 -9.41 13.35
N MET A 48 3.25 -9.27 14.56
CA MET A 48 1.91 -8.76 14.80
C MET A 48 1.95 -7.28 15.15
N GLU A 49 0.95 -6.54 14.72
CA GLU A 49 0.77 -5.12 15.03
C GLU A 49 -0.69 -4.81 15.36
N ARG A 50 -0.90 -3.97 16.37
CA ARG A 50 -2.19 -3.30 16.57
C ARG A 50 -2.11 -1.92 15.92
N SER A 51 -2.75 -1.79 14.78
CA SER A 51 -2.74 -0.60 13.95
C SER A 51 -4.07 0.14 14.00
N ALA A 52 -4.13 1.32 13.38
CA ALA A 52 -5.36 2.05 13.19
C ALA A 52 -6.43 1.26 12.40
N ASP A 53 -6.01 0.29 11.59
CA ASP A 53 -6.91 -0.62 10.85
C ASP A 53 -7.35 -1.83 11.67
N GLY A 54 -6.78 -2.04 12.85
CA GLY A 54 -7.06 -3.15 13.73
C GLY A 54 -5.86 -4.06 13.98
N LEU A 55 -6.12 -5.31 14.30
CA LEU A 55 -5.07 -6.31 14.52
C LEU A 55 -4.61 -6.88 13.19
N ILE A 56 -3.32 -6.73 12.89
CA ILE A 56 -2.72 -7.23 11.65
C ILE A 56 -1.48 -8.08 11.94
N LYS A 57 -1.16 -8.97 11.00
CA LYS A 57 0.09 -9.73 10.94
C LYS A 57 0.77 -9.43 9.62
N HIS A 58 1.96 -8.86 9.66
CA HIS A 58 2.74 -8.57 8.44
C HIS A 58 3.23 -9.88 7.82
N LEU A 59 2.95 -10.08 6.54
CA LEU A 59 3.36 -11.25 5.77
C LEU A 59 4.57 -10.94 4.89
N ILE A 60 4.51 -9.82 4.17
CA ILE A 60 5.59 -9.29 3.33
C ILE A 60 5.60 -7.78 3.51
N ASN A 61 6.73 -7.23 3.89
CA ASN A 61 6.87 -5.80 4.13
C ASN A 61 8.34 -5.39 3.97
N GLU A 62 8.60 -4.19 3.48
CA GLU A 62 9.97 -3.65 3.29
C GLU A 62 10.85 -3.68 4.55
N LYS A 63 10.23 -3.68 5.74
CA LYS A 63 10.92 -3.72 7.04
C LYS A 63 11.26 -5.14 7.50
N MET A 64 10.83 -6.15 6.76
CA MET A 64 11.02 -7.57 7.11
C MET A 64 12.21 -8.22 6.38
N ALA A 65 13.03 -7.45 5.70
CA ALA A 65 14.15 -7.96 4.88
C ALA A 65 13.71 -9.05 3.90
N THR A 66 12.60 -8.86 3.21
CA THR A 66 12.07 -9.73 2.16
C THR A 66 12.50 -9.26 0.77
N ARG A 67 12.29 -10.10 -0.25
CA ARG A 67 12.50 -9.72 -1.66
C ARG A 67 11.43 -8.78 -2.22
N GLU A 68 10.63 -8.22 -1.37
CA GLU A 68 9.59 -7.28 -1.74
C GLU A 68 10.19 -6.05 -2.45
N CYS A 69 9.55 -5.62 -3.54
CA CYS A 69 9.87 -4.39 -4.26
C CYS A 69 8.71 -3.39 -4.22
N CYS A 70 7.52 -3.84 -4.63
CA CYS A 70 6.35 -2.97 -4.72
C CYS A 70 5.07 -3.65 -4.23
N VAL A 71 5.14 -4.89 -3.79
CA VAL A 71 4.02 -5.63 -3.21
C VAL A 71 4.23 -5.73 -1.70
N GLU A 72 3.20 -5.36 -0.97
CA GLU A 72 3.10 -5.53 0.47
C GLU A 72 1.92 -6.44 0.78
N ALA A 73 2.03 -7.29 1.78
CA ALA A 73 0.94 -8.16 2.20
C ALA A 73 0.87 -8.25 3.73
N TYR A 74 -0.34 -8.22 4.25
CA TYR A 74 -0.62 -8.48 5.66
C TYR A 74 -1.90 -9.30 5.82
N MET A 75 -2.06 -9.93 6.96
CA MET A 75 -3.31 -10.59 7.35
C MET A 75 -4.00 -9.73 8.42
N GLN A 76 -5.22 -9.33 8.15
CA GLN A 76 -6.07 -8.63 9.11
C GLN A 76 -6.98 -9.63 9.82
N PHE A 77 -7.16 -9.43 11.12
CA PHE A 77 -8.02 -10.24 11.98
C PHE A 77 -9.18 -9.38 12.48
N LEU A 78 -10.40 -9.83 12.22
CA LEU A 78 -11.63 -9.20 12.69
C LEU A 78 -12.42 -10.23 13.47
N LYS A 79 -12.62 -10.03 14.77
CA LYS A 79 -13.52 -10.87 15.56
C LYS A 79 -14.95 -10.63 15.12
N THR A 80 -15.83 -11.57 15.46
CA THR A 80 -17.27 -11.44 15.23
C THR A 80 -17.79 -10.11 15.76
N GLY A 81 -18.46 -9.34 14.90
CA GLY A 81 -19.00 -8.02 15.19
C GLY A 81 -17.97 -6.87 15.18
N GLU A 82 -16.68 -7.15 14.93
CA GLU A 82 -15.66 -6.11 14.77
C GLU A 82 -15.64 -5.53 13.35
N ARG A 83 -15.03 -4.36 13.25
CA ARG A 83 -14.77 -3.65 12.00
C ARG A 83 -13.32 -3.15 11.94
N SER A 84 -12.83 -2.97 10.73
CA SER A 84 -11.53 -2.31 10.50
C SER A 84 -11.59 -0.82 10.78
N GLY A 85 -10.46 -0.16 10.70
CA GLY A 85 -10.40 1.28 10.47
C GLY A 85 -11.07 1.63 9.13
N LYS A 86 -11.50 2.89 9.00
CA LYS A 86 -12.03 3.44 7.76
C LYS A 86 -10.99 4.35 7.15
N HIS A 87 -10.52 4.01 5.96
CA HIS A 87 -9.40 4.71 5.34
C HIS A 87 -9.50 4.72 3.80
N ARG A 88 -8.58 5.42 3.19
CA ARG A 88 -8.37 5.49 1.74
C ARG A 88 -6.90 5.70 1.42
N HIS A 89 -6.49 5.26 0.23
CA HIS A 89 -5.12 5.37 -0.24
C HIS A 89 -5.04 5.44 -1.77
N MET A 90 -3.87 5.84 -2.29
CA MET A 90 -3.67 6.02 -3.72
C MET A 90 -3.48 4.73 -4.52
N TRP A 91 -3.19 3.64 -3.86
CA TRP A 91 -2.95 2.34 -4.50
C TRP A 91 -4.20 1.47 -4.47
N GLU A 92 -4.24 0.46 -5.31
CA GLU A 92 -5.24 -0.59 -5.24
C GLU A 92 -4.86 -1.67 -4.22
N GLU A 93 -5.87 -2.36 -3.73
CA GLU A 93 -5.71 -3.57 -2.92
C GLU A 93 -6.53 -4.72 -3.49
N VAL A 94 -5.99 -5.92 -3.32
CA VAL A 94 -6.70 -7.18 -3.53
C VAL A 94 -6.71 -7.92 -2.20
N ILE A 95 -7.89 -8.32 -1.77
CA ILE A 95 -8.09 -8.96 -0.48
C ILE A 95 -8.63 -10.38 -0.71
N PHE A 96 -7.94 -11.38 -0.19
CA PHE A 96 -8.41 -12.74 -0.18
C PHE A 96 -9.01 -13.09 1.18
N VAL A 97 -10.25 -13.56 1.20
CA VAL A 97 -10.93 -14.00 2.43
C VAL A 97 -10.49 -15.43 2.76
N ALA A 98 -9.53 -15.55 3.68
CA ALA A 98 -9.00 -16.84 4.09
C ALA A 98 -9.97 -17.58 5.03
N GLU A 99 -10.64 -16.86 5.94
CA GLU A 99 -11.62 -17.38 6.89
C GLU A 99 -12.69 -16.34 7.20
N GLY A 100 -13.89 -16.83 7.59
CA GLY A 100 -15.01 -15.99 8.02
C GLY A 100 -15.90 -15.50 6.90
N ALA A 101 -16.80 -14.58 7.26
CA ALA A 101 -17.74 -13.93 6.36
C ALA A 101 -18.03 -12.50 6.86
N GLY A 102 -18.46 -11.61 5.96
CA GLY A 102 -18.74 -10.24 6.33
C GLY A 102 -19.12 -9.38 5.13
N TYR A 103 -18.82 -8.11 5.24
CA TYR A 103 -19.04 -7.18 4.14
C TYR A 103 -18.08 -6.00 4.19
N ASP A 104 -17.90 -5.38 3.03
CA ASP A 104 -17.20 -4.11 2.86
C ASP A 104 -18.18 -2.99 2.54
N LEU A 105 -17.85 -1.80 3.00
CA LEU A 105 -18.45 -0.55 2.53
C LEU A 105 -17.41 0.23 1.73
N HIS A 106 -17.76 0.57 0.49
CA HIS A 106 -16.94 1.36 -0.42
C HIS A 106 -17.64 2.66 -0.80
N TRP A 107 -17.00 3.79 -0.53
CA TRP A 107 -17.40 5.12 -0.97
C TRP A 107 -16.56 5.51 -2.19
N ASP A 108 -17.14 5.34 -3.38
CA ASP A 108 -16.46 5.64 -4.63
C ASP A 108 -16.24 7.15 -4.82
N LEU A 109 -15.25 7.49 -5.62
CA LEU A 109 -15.08 8.85 -6.12
C LEU A 109 -16.16 9.20 -7.15
N GLU A 110 -16.64 10.42 -7.09
CA GLU A 110 -17.43 11.07 -8.14
C GLU A 110 -16.62 12.22 -8.75
N PHE A 111 -16.68 12.32 -10.07
CA PHE A 111 -16.02 13.38 -10.83
C PHE A 111 -17.06 14.20 -11.57
N ASP A 112 -16.96 15.53 -11.46
CA ASP A 112 -17.64 16.47 -12.31
C ASP A 112 -16.57 17.24 -13.11
N CYS A 113 -16.65 17.15 -14.44
CA CYS A 113 -15.68 17.73 -15.38
C CYS A 113 -16.36 18.71 -16.33
N GLN A 114 -17.48 19.34 -15.96
CA GLN A 114 -18.19 20.27 -16.86
C GLN A 114 -17.45 21.62 -16.93
N ASP A 115 -17.76 22.56 -16.04
CA ASP A 115 -17.14 23.90 -16.03
C ASP A 115 -15.86 23.93 -15.23
N GLU A 116 -15.79 23.16 -14.16
CA GLU A 116 -14.63 23.00 -13.29
C GLU A 116 -14.41 21.52 -12.99
N PHE A 117 -13.15 21.10 -12.86
CA PHE A 117 -12.85 19.78 -12.35
C PHE A 117 -13.13 19.73 -10.85
N LYS A 118 -14.17 19.00 -10.47
CA LYS A 118 -14.53 18.74 -9.07
C LYS A 118 -14.56 17.24 -8.81
N TRP A 119 -14.14 16.85 -7.63
CA TRP A 119 -14.25 15.48 -7.17
C TRP A 119 -14.72 15.44 -5.71
N SER A 120 -15.49 14.45 -5.39
CA SER A 120 -15.99 14.17 -4.06
C SER A 120 -16.16 12.67 -3.87
N TRP A 121 -16.38 12.22 -2.66
CA TRP A 121 -16.86 10.86 -2.46
C TRP A 121 -18.37 10.84 -2.42
N LYS A 122 -18.92 9.72 -2.89
CA LYS A 122 -20.35 9.47 -2.73
C LYS A 122 -20.72 9.52 -1.25
N GLU A 123 -21.87 10.09 -0.93
CA GLU A 123 -22.36 10.12 0.45
C GLU A 123 -22.75 8.72 0.91
N GLU A 124 -23.37 7.94 0.02
CA GLU A 124 -23.81 6.57 0.31
C GLU A 124 -22.80 5.55 -0.21
N PRO A 125 -22.37 4.61 0.65
CA PRO A 125 -21.46 3.56 0.23
C PRO A 125 -22.17 2.46 -0.54
N LYS A 126 -21.43 1.77 -1.37
CA LYS A 126 -21.81 0.45 -1.86
C LYS A 126 -21.43 -0.60 -0.83
N LYS A 127 -22.34 -1.55 -0.60
CA LYS A 127 -22.09 -2.71 0.26
C LYS A 127 -21.78 -3.93 -0.59
N PHE A 128 -20.67 -4.61 -0.28
CA PHE A 128 -20.24 -5.86 -0.89
C PHE A 128 -20.12 -6.93 0.20
N THR A 129 -20.90 -7.98 0.11
CA THR A 129 -20.77 -9.14 1.01
C THR A 129 -19.70 -10.07 0.51
N TRP A 130 -19.00 -10.72 1.43
CA TRP A 130 -17.96 -11.69 1.13
C TRP A 130 -17.98 -12.85 2.11
N GLU A 131 -17.48 -14.00 1.67
CA GLU A 131 -17.29 -15.20 2.46
C GLU A 131 -15.96 -15.88 2.14
N ARG A 132 -15.59 -16.87 2.91
CA ARG A 132 -14.34 -17.61 2.72
C ARG A 132 -14.16 -18.08 1.27
N GLY A 133 -13.02 -17.76 0.69
CA GLY A 133 -12.61 -18.07 -0.68
C GLY A 133 -12.85 -16.95 -1.68
N ASP A 134 -13.54 -15.88 -1.28
CA ASP A 134 -13.78 -14.73 -2.14
C ASP A 134 -12.55 -13.84 -2.26
N PHE A 135 -12.53 -13.03 -3.34
CA PHE A 135 -11.61 -11.93 -3.54
C PHE A 135 -12.38 -10.61 -3.58
N ILE A 136 -11.87 -9.62 -2.85
CA ILE A 136 -12.36 -8.26 -2.83
C ILE A 136 -11.34 -7.39 -3.54
N TYR A 137 -11.78 -6.47 -4.38
CA TYR A 137 -10.93 -5.46 -5.02
C TYR A 137 -11.29 -4.07 -4.50
N VAL A 138 -10.29 -3.36 -4.00
CA VAL A 138 -10.42 -1.97 -3.56
C VAL A 138 -9.71 -1.07 -4.58
N PRO A 139 -10.47 -0.27 -5.37
CA PRO A 139 -9.89 0.66 -6.32
C PRO A 139 -9.07 1.76 -5.66
N PRO A 140 -8.10 2.38 -6.38
CA PRO A 140 -7.39 3.55 -5.89
C PRO A 140 -8.35 4.65 -5.42
N PHE A 141 -8.01 5.32 -4.32
CA PHE A 141 -8.79 6.40 -3.69
C PHE A 141 -10.17 6.04 -3.13
N THR A 142 -10.60 4.80 -3.25
CA THR A 142 -11.86 4.36 -2.65
C THR A 142 -11.75 4.42 -1.13
N LEU A 143 -12.63 5.19 -0.50
CA LEU A 143 -12.78 5.15 0.95
C LEU A 143 -13.49 3.84 1.30
N HIS A 144 -12.91 3.04 2.19
CA HIS A 144 -13.43 1.70 2.47
C HIS A 144 -13.28 1.30 3.93
N GLN A 145 -14.05 0.28 4.31
CA GLN A 145 -14.05 -0.31 5.65
C GLN A 145 -14.58 -1.75 5.60
N HIS A 146 -13.94 -2.66 6.33
CA HIS A 146 -14.29 -4.08 6.42
C HIS A 146 -15.06 -4.37 7.69
N PHE A 147 -16.08 -5.24 7.62
CA PHE A 147 -16.94 -5.61 8.74
C PHE A 147 -17.08 -7.13 8.80
N ASN A 148 -16.84 -7.71 9.96
CA ASN A 148 -17.16 -9.11 10.20
C ASN A 148 -18.56 -9.20 10.82
N ASP A 149 -19.56 -9.62 10.06
CA ASP A 149 -20.91 -9.92 10.54
C ASP A 149 -21.22 -11.44 10.60
N GLY A 150 -20.18 -12.27 10.39
CA GLY A 150 -20.25 -13.72 10.53
C GLY A 150 -20.12 -14.22 11.97
N ASP A 151 -20.18 -15.54 12.12
CA ASP A 151 -20.19 -16.23 13.43
C ASP A 151 -18.78 -16.56 13.95
N THR A 152 -17.75 -16.39 13.13
CA THR A 152 -16.37 -16.72 13.45
C THR A 152 -15.44 -15.54 13.18
N GLU A 153 -14.21 -15.57 13.70
CA GLU A 153 -13.16 -14.63 13.35
C GLU A 153 -12.91 -14.65 11.84
N ALA A 154 -12.91 -13.47 11.22
CA ALA A 154 -12.52 -13.32 9.83
C ALA A 154 -11.01 -13.07 9.72
N ARG A 155 -10.39 -13.67 8.69
CA ARG A 155 -8.99 -13.49 8.32
C ARG A 155 -8.92 -13.07 6.87
N LEU A 156 -8.49 -11.84 6.67
CA LEU A 156 -8.38 -11.20 5.36
C LEU A 156 -6.89 -11.08 5.01
N ILE A 157 -6.46 -11.69 3.91
CA ILE A 157 -5.11 -11.49 3.37
C ILE A 157 -5.19 -10.30 2.42
N VAL A 158 -4.64 -9.19 2.84
CA VAL A 158 -4.60 -7.94 2.08
C VAL A 158 -3.28 -7.86 1.32
N ILE A 159 -3.35 -7.62 0.04
CA ILE A 159 -2.21 -7.47 -0.86
C ILE A 159 -2.32 -6.11 -1.53
N SER A 160 -1.33 -5.26 -1.28
CA SER A 160 -1.29 -3.90 -1.79
C SER A 160 -0.18 -3.73 -2.83
N ASN A 161 -0.49 -3.03 -3.92
CA ASN A 161 0.52 -2.54 -4.85
C ASN A 161 1.09 -1.22 -4.32
N ARG A 162 2.32 -1.26 -3.84
CA ARG A 162 3.01 -0.09 -3.25
C ARG A 162 3.89 0.67 -4.23
N ILE A 163 3.80 0.39 -5.54
CA ILE A 163 4.59 1.12 -6.55
C ILE A 163 4.35 2.63 -6.51
N ALA A 164 3.14 3.06 -6.15
CA ALA A 164 2.82 4.47 -5.97
C ALA A 164 3.70 5.13 -4.89
N LYS A 165 4.05 4.41 -3.82
CA LYS A 165 4.99 4.88 -2.78
C LYS A 165 6.38 5.11 -3.37
N GLU A 166 6.89 4.18 -4.16
CA GLU A 166 8.20 4.29 -4.82
C GLU A 166 8.25 5.44 -5.85
N MET A 167 7.11 5.79 -6.41
CA MET A 167 6.94 6.93 -7.31
C MET A 167 6.72 8.27 -6.58
N GLY A 168 6.73 8.30 -5.25
CA GLY A 168 6.51 9.48 -4.44
C GLY A 168 5.03 9.83 -4.19
N PHE A 169 4.09 8.97 -4.58
CA PHE A 169 2.66 9.14 -4.38
C PHE A 169 2.16 8.30 -3.20
N ASN A 170 2.82 8.40 -2.06
CA ASN A 170 2.46 7.64 -0.87
C ASN A 170 1.44 8.39 0.00
N TRP A 171 0.23 8.60 -0.54
CA TRP A 171 -0.82 9.25 0.19
C TRP A 171 -1.78 8.22 0.82
N PHE A 172 -1.99 8.35 2.11
CA PHE A 172 -2.87 7.54 2.93
C PHE A 172 -3.62 8.44 3.91
N ASP A 173 -4.91 8.21 4.09
CA ASP A 173 -5.76 9.02 4.96
C ASP A 173 -6.65 8.12 5.82
N GLN A 174 -6.39 8.11 7.13
CA GLN A 174 -7.17 7.39 8.12
C GLN A 174 -8.32 8.27 8.62
N ILE A 175 -9.55 7.91 8.32
CA ILE A 175 -10.75 8.67 8.70
C ILE A 175 -11.28 8.22 10.06
N GLU A 176 -11.33 6.91 10.30
CA GLU A 176 -11.75 6.33 11.58
C GLU A 176 -10.80 5.20 11.96
N ASN A 177 -10.44 5.14 13.23
CA ASN A 177 -9.65 4.04 13.75
C ASN A 177 -10.52 2.81 14.01
N ALA A 178 -9.91 1.64 13.92
CA ALA A 178 -10.52 0.41 14.39
C ALA A 178 -10.82 0.46 15.89
N PRO A 179 -11.86 -0.25 16.38
CA PRO A 179 -12.16 -0.31 17.81
C PRO A 179 -10.97 -0.78 18.63
N GLY A 180 -10.66 -0.04 19.70
CA GLY A 180 -9.60 -0.39 20.66
C GLY A 180 -8.17 -0.03 20.23
N TYR A 181 -8.04 0.82 19.21
CA TYR A 181 -6.78 1.48 18.85
C TYR A 181 -6.64 2.84 19.52
#